data_1cfb3b90b599b3aab4f7f470bf4b323b
#
_entry.id   1cfb3b90b599b3aab4f7f470bf4b323b
#
_cell.length_a   1.000
_cell.length_b   1.000
_cell.length_c   1.000
_cell.angle_alpha   90.00
_cell.angle_beta   90.00
_cell.angle_gamma   90.00
#
_symmetry.space_group_name_H-M   'P 1'
#
loop_
_entity.id
_entity.type
_entity.pdbx_description
1 polymer ?
#
loop_
_entity_poly.entity_id
_entity_poly.type
_entity_poly.pdbx_seq_one_letter_code
_entity_poly.pdbx_strand_id
1 'polypeptide(L)'
;MSTPIQTNETRVAVLVDCDNTTPEILEHALKVVAQFGRVVLRRGYGNHTTLANKWQSALVRLAFTPCLQYQYAAGKNTADIALALDALEAMFDHRADSFCLVTSDSDFAYLCRKLRERGATVYIVGEKKTPDALRNASDQFFEWLPPEPINDPLPEVVELEAPKVAVVKSELPKPSKLMSAVKKRPKFLIEAVALLTSDTSEGKIGLGLLGQYLKRTDPGFSPTIYGHSGLLDMVKTYELLALKKVEGAGWTVGLAPKNELSEV
;
A
#
# COMPACT_ATOMS: atom_id res chain seq x y z
N MET A 1 0.12 -36.95 -10.30
CA MET A 1 0.93 -35.72 -10.33
C MET A 1 -0.03 -34.56 -10.45
N SER A 2 -0.30 -33.87 -9.35
CA SER A 2 -1.21 -32.71 -9.36
C SER A 2 -0.46 -31.51 -9.90
N THR A 3 -0.85 -31.02 -11.06
CA THR A 3 -0.34 -29.77 -11.64
C THR A 3 -0.68 -28.64 -10.67
N PRO A 4 0.29 -27.80 -10.23
CA PRO A 4 -0.03 -26.67 -9.40
C PRO A 4 -0.95 -25.74 -10.20
N ILE A 5 -2.10 -25.40 -9.64
CA ILE A 5 -2.98 -24.34 -10.15
C ILE A 5 -2.14 -23.07 -10.10
N GLN A 6 -1.61 -22.64 -11.23
CA GLN A 6 -1.04 -21.31 -11.39
C GLN A 6 -2.22 -20.34 -11.29
N THR A 7 -2.44 -19.80 -10.11
CA THR A 7 -3.25 -18.59 -9.98
C THR A 7 -2.48 -17.51 -10.72
N ASN A 8 -2.97 -17.17 -11.92
CA ASN A 8 -2.37 -16.13 -12.76
C ASN A 8 -2.66 -14.79 -12.06
N GLU A 9 -1.80 -14.45 -11.10
CA GLU A 9 -1.94 -13.23 -10.30
C GLU A 9 -1.63 -12.04 -11.18
N THR A 10 -2.54 -11.07 -11.26
CA THR A 10 -2.39 -9.84 -12.06
C THR A 10 -1.10 -9.12 -11.69
N ARG A 11 -0.28 -8.82 -12.68
CA ARG A 11 0.98 -8.10 -12.51
C ARG A 11 0.73 -6.60 -12.69
N VAL A 12 1.10 -5.80 -11.71
CA VAL A 12 0.85 -4.36 -11.71
C VAL A 12 2.16 -3.58 -11.78
N ALA A 13 2.26 -2.64 -12.73
CA ALA A 13 3.30 -1.62 -12.77
C ALA A 13 2.83 -0.37 -12.01
N VAL A 14 3.63 0.13 -11.07
CA VAL A 14 3.40 1.40 -10.37
C VAL A 14 4.43 2.41 -10.84
N LEU A 15 3.96 3.45 -11.55
CA LEU A 15 4.78 4.49 -12.16
C LEU A 15 4.39 5.84 -11.55
N VAL A 16 5.36 6.54 -10.99
CA VAL A 16 5.13 7.74 -10.18
C VAL A 16 5.74 8.96 -10.86
N ASP A 17 4.92 9.96 -11.07
CA ASP A 17 5.33 11.29 -11.47
C ASP A 17 5.76 12.08 -10.21
N CYS A 18 7.06 12.06 -9.93
CA CYS A 18 7.62 12.67 -8.73
C CYS A 18 7.69 14.20 -8.80
N ASP A 19 7.67 14.78 -9.99
CA ASP A 19 7.75 16.24 -10.14
C ASP A 19 6.39 16.90 -9.81
N ASN A 20 5.27 16.19 -10.03
CA ASN A 20 3.92 16.70 -9.85
C ASN A 20 3.15 16.10 -8.65
N THR A 21 3.81 15.27 -7.83
CA THR A 21 3.18 14.64 -6.66
C THR A 21 4.03 14.76 -5.38
N THR A 22 3.58 14.15 -4.30
CA THR A 22 4.28 14.14 -3.01
C THR A 22 4.58 12.72 -2.54
N PRO A 23 5.68 12.47 -1.79
CA PRO A 23 6.09 11.13 -1.37
C PRO A 23 5.06 10.38 -0.54
N GLU A 24 4.22 11.09 0.22
CA GLU A 24 3.21 10.52 1.10
C GLU A 24 2.13 9.74 0.34
N ILE A 25 1.91 10.08 -0.93
CA ILE A 25 0.93 9.39 -1.80
C ILE A 25 1.32 7.93 -2.08
N LEU A 26 2.64 7.58 -1.98
CA LEU A 26 3.12 6.24 -2.34
C LEU A 26 2.54 5.12 -1.49
N GLU A 27 2.44 5.32 -0.18
CA GLU A 27 1.87 4.29 0.69
C GLU A 27 0.40 4.05 0.37
N HIS A 28 -0.34 5.12 0.07
CA HIS A 28 -1.72 5.02 -0.37
C HIS A 28 -1.82 4.27 -1.70
N ALA A 29 -0.99 4.64 -2.69
CA ALA A 29 -0.96 3.97 -3.99
C ALA A 29 -0.65 2.47 -3.87
N LEU A 30 0.32 2.07 -3.04
CA LEU A 30 0.63 0.67 -2.81
C LEU A 30 -0.51 -0.08 -2.11
N LYS A 31 -1.21 0.54 -1.14
CA LYS A 31 -2.40 -0.04 -0.50
C LYS A 31 -3.54 -0.25 -1.50
N VAL A 32 -3.78 0.73 -2.39
CA VAL A 32 -4.76 0.61 -3.46
C VAL A 32 -4.43 -0.54 -4.39
N VAL A 33 -3.21 -0.56 -4.91
CA VAL A 33 -2.77 -1.56 -5.91
C VAL A 33 -2.76 -2.98 -5.35
N ALA A 34 -2.47 -3.15 -4.05
CA ALA A 34 -2.45 -4.46 -3.41
C ALA A 34 -3.79 -5.21 -3.46
N GLN A 35 -4.90 -4.51 -3.74
CA GLN A 35 -6.22 -5.12 -3.93
C GLN A 35 -6.30 -5.85 -5.26
N PHE A 36 -5.63 -5.36 -6.30
CA PHE A 36 -5.80 -5.80 -7.68
C PHE A 36 -4.76 -6.81 -8.13
N GLY A 37 -3.54 -6.77 -7.56
CA GLY A 37 -2.51 -7.70 -7.98
C GLY A 37 -1.17 -7.51 -7.28
N ARG A 38 -0.17 -8.19 -7.81
CA ARG A 38 1.21 -8.10 -7.33
C ARG A 38 1.97 -7.02 -8.07
N VAL A 39 2.61 -6.10 -7.34
CA VAL A 39 3.45 -5.07 -7.94
C VAL A 39 4.75 -5.68 -8.44
N VAL A 40 4.95 -5.66 -9.75
CA VAL A 40 6.14 -6.20 -10.44
C VAL A 40 7.11 -5.11 -10.89
N LEU A 41 6.64 -3.88 -11.04
CA LEU A 41 7.44 -2.74 -11.46
C LEU A 41 7.14 -1.56 -10.55
N ARG A 42 8.19 -0.95 -9.98
CA ARG A 42 8.11 0.23 -9.11
C ARG A 42 9.11 1.25 -9.60
N ARG A 43 8.65 2.34 -10.21
CA ARG A 43 9.52 3.39 -10.76
C ARG A 43 9.01 4.77 -10.39
N GLY A 44 9.91 5.67 -9.97
CA GLY A 44 9.62 7.09 -9.73
C GLY A 44 10.42 7.95 -10.69
N TYR A 45 9.73 8.80 -11.44
CA TYR A 45 10.30 9.66 -12.48
C TYR A 45 10.37 11.10 -11.99
N GLY A 46 11.48 11.76 -12.24
CA GLY A 46 11.64 13.15 -11.85
C GLY A 46 13.03 13.69 -12.15
N ASN A 47 13.20 14.97 -11.94
CA ASN A 47 14.50 15.61 -12.07
C ASN A 47 15.39 15.34 -10.85
N HIS A 48 16.69 15.66 -10.98
CA HIS A 48 17.68 15.42 -9.92
C HIS A 48 17.29 16.07 -8.58
N THR A 49 16.83 17.30 -8.60
CA THR A 49 16.49 18.04 -7.37
C THR A 49 15.29 17.40 -6.66
N THR A 50 14.26 17.04 -7.41
CA THR A 50 13.06 16.38 -6.88
C THR A 50 13.39 15.03 -6.28
N LEU A 51 14.09 14.16 -7.03
CA LEU A 51 14.39 12.81 -6.59
C LEU A 51 15.34 12.77 -5.41
N ALA A 52 16.41 13.60 -5.41
CA ALA A 52 17.42 13.60 -4.35
C ALA A 52 16.93 14.22 -3.05
N ASN A 53 16.19 15.32 -3.10
CA ASN A 53 15.83 16.08 -1.90
C ASN A 53 14.48 15.67 -1.31
N LYS A 54 13.48 15.43 -2.17
CA LYS A 54 12.10 15.22 -1.72
C LYS A 54 11.74 13.74 -1.65
N TRP A 55 12.20 12.93 -2.61
CA TRP A 55 11.71 11.58 -2.82
C TRP A 55 12.64 10.47 -2.34
N GLN A 56 13.94 10.73 -2.14
CA GLN A 56 14.95 9.72 -1.86
C GLN A 56 14.54 8.77 -0.73
N SER A 57 14.11 9.32 0.41
CA SER A 57 13.73 8.52 1.58
C SER A 57 12.56 7.58 1.29
N ALA A 58 11.51 8.07 0.62
CA ALA A 58 10.33 7.29 0.29
C ALA A 58 10.62 6.21 -0.75
N LEU A 59 11.37 6.55 -1.83
CA LEU A 59 11.74 5.61 -2.87
C LEU A 59 12.58 4.46 -2.33
N VAL A 60 13.58 4.77 -1.49
CA VAL A 60 14.43 3.74 -0.86
C VAL A 60 13.60 2.86 0.07
N ARG A 61 12.82 3.44 0.97
CA ARG A 61 12.02 2.70 1.96
C ARG A 61 10.98 1.78 1.30
N LEU A 62 10.38 2.20 0.20
CA LEU A 62 9.32 1.46 -0.50
C LEU A 62 9.85 0.67 -1.72
N ALA A 63 11.17 0.59 -1.87
CA ALA A 63 11.86 -0.15 -2.92
C ALA A 63 11.43 0.26 -4.35
N PHE A 64 11.35 1.57 -4.60
CA PHE A 64 11.16 2.13 -5.93
C PHE A 64 12.50 2.42 -6.60
N THR A 65 12.59 2.15 -7.90
CA THR A 65 13.73 2.54 -8.72
C THR A 65 13.57 4.00 -9.14
N PRO A 66 14.52 4.90 -8.79
CA PRO A 66 14.51 6.27 -9.28
C PRO A 66 14.89 6.30 -10.76
N CYS A 67 14.08 6.95 -11.57
CA CYS A 67 14.31 7.19 -13.00
C CYS A 67 14.63 8.67 -13.20
N LEU A 68 15.90 9.00 -13.02
CA LEU A 68 16.40 10.37 -13.12
C LEU A 68 16.34 10.86 -14.57
N GLN A 69 15.72 12.01 -14.76
CA GLN A 69 15.71 12.71 -16.05
C GLN A 69 16.35 14.09 -15.92
N TYR A 70 17.31 14.38 -16.80
CA TYR A 70 17.87 15.71 -16.89
C TYR A 70 16.93 16.61 -17.70
N GLN A 71 16.65 17.79 -17.17
CA GLN A 71 15.96 18.82 -17.94
C GLN A 71 16.97 19.50 -18.89
N TYR A 72 16.86 19.26 -20.18
CA TYR A 72 17.73 19.90 -21.18
C TYR A 72 17.41 21.39 -21.37
N ALA A 73 16.21 21.83 -20.98
CA ALA A 73 15.78 23.22 -20.89
C ALA A 73 14.67 23.36 -19.83
N ALA A 74 14.55 24.54 -19.24
CA ALA A 74 13.51 24.81 -18.26
C ALA A 74 12.11 24.55 -18.84
N GLY A 75 11.25 23.90 -18.07
CA GLY A 75 9.87 23.61 -18.46
C GLY A 75 9.70 22.48 -19.49
N LYS A 76 10.70 21.62 -19.68
CA LYS A 76 10.56 20.43 -20.53
C LYS A 76 10.10 19.21 -19.70
N ASN A 77 9.10 18.53 -20.21
CA ASN A 77 8.45 17.34 -19.59
C ASN A 77 9.26 16.06 -19.86
N THR A 78 10.57 16.06 -19.56
CA THR A 78 11.44 14.91 -19.83
C THR A 78 11.11 13.71 -18.96
N ALA A 79 10.69 13.93 -17.73
CA ALA A 79 10.25 12.88 -16.80
C ALA A 79 8.95 12.23 -17.28
N ASP A 80 7.99 13.03 -17.76
CA ASP A 80 6.69 12.56 -18.26
C ASP A 80 6.86 11.70 -19.53
N ILE A 81 7.74 12.13 -20.43
CA ILE A 81 8.08 11.35 -21.63
C ILE A 81 8.72 10.02 -21.25
N ALA A 82 9.66 10.02 -20.31
CA ALA A 82 10.30 8.79 -19.84
C ALA A 82 9.30 7.84 -19.20
N LEU A 83 8.40 8.34 -18.34
CA LEU A 83 7.33 7.56 -17.74
C LEU A 83 6.43 6.94 -18.82
N ALA A 84 6.02 7.73 -19.81
CA ALA A 84 5.15 7.25 -20.87
C ALA A 84 5.81 6.17 -21.73
N LEU A 85 7.09 6.34 -22.08
CA LEU A 85 7.84 5.34 -22.85
C LEU A 85 8.03 4.05 -22.09
N ASP A 86 8.42 4.12 -20.81
CA ASP A 86 8.60 2.95 -19.94
C ASP A 86 7.27 2.21 -19.71
N ALA A 87 6.15 2.92 -19.61
CA ALA A 87 4.83 2.30 -19.51
C ALA A 87 4.49 1.51 -20.78
N LEU A 88 4.70 2.09 -21.94
CA LEU A 88 4.45 1.42 -23.22
C LEU A 88 5.40 0.25 -23.43
N GLU A 89 6.68 0.40 -23.13
CA GLU A 89 7.66 -0.70 -23.18
C GLU A 89 7.22 -1.87 -22.30
N ALA A 90 6.89 -1.60 -21.02
CA ALA A 90 6.46 -2.62 -20.08
C ALA A 90 5.18 -3.35 -20.54
N MET A 91 4.27 -2.64 -21.23
CA MET A 91 3.08 -3.21 -21.83
C MET A 91 3.42 -4.10 -23.02
N PHE A 92 4.24 -3.61 -23.97
CA PHE A 92 4.65 -4.38 -25.17
C PHE A 92 5.45 -5.63 -24.82
N ASP A 93 6.30 -5.55 -23.80
CA ASP A 93 7.09 -6.68 -23.29
C ASP A 93 6.27 -7.62 -22.41
N HIS A 94 4.96 -7.36 -22.25
CA HIS A 94 4.10 -8.15 -21.37
C HIS A 94 4.64 -8.27 -19.94
N ARG A 95 5.30 -7.21 -19.42
CA ARG A 95 5.86 -7.19 -18.06
C ARG A 95 4.81 -6.90 -17.00
N ALA A 96 3.73 -6.20 -17.37
CA ALA A 96 2.60 -5.89 -16.51
C ALA A 96 1.29 -6.02 -17.27
N ASP A 97 0.23 -6.39 -16.56
CA ASP A 97 -1.12 -6.53 -17.09
C ASP A 97 -1.98 -5.30 -16.73
N SER A 98 -1.58 -4.62 -15.64
CA SER A 98 -2.24 -3.41 -15.14
C SER A 98 -1.20 -2.34 -14.83
N PHE A 99 -1.60 -1.08 -14.95
CA PHE A 99 -0.75 0.09 -14.74
C PHE A 99 -1.41 1.03 -13.74
N CYS A 100 -0.70 1.35 -12.67
CA CYS A 100 -1.08 2.39 -11.73
C CYS A 100 -0.18 3.60 -11.96
N LEU A 101 -0.76 4.69 -12.47
CA LEU A 101 -0.06 5.96 -12.61
C LEU A 101 -0.38 6.82 -11.39
N VAL A 102 0.67 7.27 -10.71
CA VAL A 102 0.54 8.17 -9.55
C VAL A 102 0.86 9.58 -10.03
N THR A 103 -0.17 10.32 -10.41
CA THR A 103 -0.08 11.66 -10.99
C THR A 103 -1.41 12.39 -10.92
N SER A 104 -1.38 13.71 -11.01
CA SER A 104 -2.56 14.57 -11.19
C SER A 104 -2.49 15.36 -12.50
N ASP A 105 -1.54 15.03 -13.39
CA ASP A 105 -1.32 15.74 -14.65
C ASP A 105 -2.16 15.14 -15.77
N SER A 106 -3.00 15.99 -16.40
CA SER A 106 -3.87 15.61 -17.51
C SER A 106 -3.13 15.18 -18.79
N ASP A 107 -1.87 15.52 -18.95
CA ASP A 107 -1.07 15.14 -20.12
C ASP A 107 -0.94 13.61 -20.25
N PHE A 108 -1.04 12.89 -19.14
CA PHE A 108 -1.08 11.42 -19.13
C PHE A 108 -2.41 10.81 -19.60
N ALA A 109 -3.47 11.59 -19.82
CA ALA A 109 -4.76 11.06 -20.29
C ALA A 109 -4.64 10.31 -21.63
N TYR A 110 -3.75 10.78 -22.53
CA TYR A 110 -3.50 10.08 -23.79
C TYR A 110 -2.80 8.74 -23.57
N LEU A 111 -1.82 8.68 -22.67
CA LEU A 111 -1.15 7.43 -22.31
C LEU A 111 -2.15 6.42 -21.74
N CYS A 112 -3.02 6.84 -20.81
CA CYS A 112 -4.05 5.97 -20.21
C CYS A 112 -4.94 5.34 -21.30
N ARG A 113 -5.43 6.15 -22.25
CA ARG A 113 -6.22 5.64 -23.37
C ARG A 113 -5.45 4.63 -24.21
N LYS A 114 -4.16 4.89 -24.51
CA LYS A 114 -3.32 3.98 -25.30
C LYS A 114 -3.08 2.65 -24.61
N LEU A 115 -2.88 2.63 -23.30
CA LEU A 115 -2.74 1.41 -22.53
C LEU A 115 -4.05 0.61 -22.55
N ARG A 116 -5.20 1.27 -22.33
CA ARG A 116 -6.54 0.63 -22.33
C ARG A 116 -6.92 0.09 -23.71
N GLU A 117 -6.65 0.84 -24.80
CA GLU A 117 -6.88 0.37 -26.18
C GLU A 117 -6.16 -0.92 -26.51
N ARG A 118 -5.10 -1.24 -25.75
CA ARG A 118 -4.31 -2.48 -25.89
C ARG A 118 -4.63 -3.55 -24.84
N GLY A 119 -5.72 -3.33 -24.09
CA GLY A 119 -6.24 -4.31 -23.13
C GLY A 119 -5.60 -4.28 -21.75
N ALA A 120 -4.73 -3.29 -21.45
CA ALA A 120 -4.24 -3.10 -20.10
C ALA A 120 -5.30 -2.41 -19.23
N THR A 121 -5.36 -2.78 -17.94
CA THR A 121 -6.17 -2.04 -16.97
C THR A 121 -5.36 -0.87 -16.41
N VAL A 122 -5.97 0.31 -16.33
CA VAL A 122 -5.31 1.54 -15.89
C VAL A 122 -5.96 2.10 -14.63
N TYR A 123 -5.17 2.23 -13.59
CA TYR A 123 -5.53 2.89 -12.33
C TYR A 123 -4.82 4.23 -12.25
N ILE A 124 -5.51 5.25 -11.75
CA ILE A 124 -4.91 6.53 -11.39
C ILE A 124 -5.04 6.73 -9.89
N VAL A 125 -3.93 7.08 -9.25
CA VAL A 125 -3.92 7.59 -7.88
C VAL A 125 -3.47 9.05 -7.96
N GLY A 126 -4.36 9.96 -7.57
CA GLY A 126 -4.12 11.39 -7.71
C GLY A 126 -4.79 12.22 -6.63
N GLU A 127 -4.46 13.50 -6.59
CA GLU A 127 -5.04 14.45 -5.66
C GLU A 127 -6.45 14.89 -6.10
N LYS A 128 -7.20 15.52 -5.19
CA LYS A 128 -8.54 16.08 -5.46
C LYS A 128 -8.60 17.00 -6.67
N LYS A 129 -7.51 17.75 -6.94
CA LYS A 129 -7.40 18.68 -8.08
C LYS A 129 -7.24 18.00 -9.44
N THR A 130 -7.12 16.66 -9.48
CA THR A 130 -6.93 15.89 -10.74
C THR A 130 -8.07 16.19 -11.71
N PRO A 131 -7.77 16.66 -12.96
CA PRO A 131 -8.80 16.99 -13.95
C PRO A 131 -9.62 15.78 -14.38
N ASP A 132 -10.90 16.01 -14.72
CA ASP A 132 -11.83 14.96 -15.20
C ASP A 132 -11.31 14.24 -16.45
N ALA A 133 -10.57 14.93 -17.31
CA ALA A 133 -9.97 14.32 -18.50
C ALA A 133 -9.04 13.13 -18.15
N LEU A 134 -8.26 13.24 -17.07
CA LEU A 134 -7.40 12.16 -16.61
C LEU A 134 -8.22 11.09 -15.85
N ARG A 135 -9.13 11.52 -14.97
CA ARG A 135 -10.02 10.61 -14.23
C ARG A 135 -10.78 9.69 -15.18
N ASN A 136 -11.40 10.25 -16.21
CA ASN A 136 -12.20 9.52 -17.21
C ASN A 136 -11.35 8.68 -18.18
N ALA A 137 -10.06 8.96 -18.30
CA ALA A 137 -9.15 8.17 -19.13
C ALA A 137 -8.71 6.87 -18.47
N SER A 138 -8.88 6.72 -17.17
CA SER A 138 -8.57 5.49 -16.41
C SER A 138 -9.76 4.53 -16.33
N ASP A 139 -9.52 3.29 -15.91
CA ASP A 139 -10.58 2.35 -15.54
C ASP A 139 -11.09 2.65 -14.13
N GLN A 140 -10.19 3.07 -13.22
CA GLN A 140 -10.55 3.53 -11.88
C GLN A 140 -9.63 4.66 -11.43
N PHE A 141 -10.21 5.64 -10.76
CA PHE A 141 -9.51 6.75 -10.12
C PHE A 141 -9.64 6.65 -8.60
N PHE A 142 -8.51 6.78 -7.92
CA PHE A 142 -8.42 6.77 -6.45
C PHE A 142 -7.90 8.13 -5.98
N GLU A 143 -8.76 8.84 -5.26
CA GLU A 143 -8.39 10.13 -4.70
C GLU A 143 -7.52 9.93 -3.46
N TRP A 144 -6.34 10.56 -3.46
CA TRP A 144 -5.51 10.65 -2.28
C TRP A 144 -5.81 11.93 -1.51
N LEU A 145 -6.12 11.76 -0.24
CA LEU A 145 -6.28 12.85 0.70
C LEU A 145 -5.05 12.89 1.61
N PRO A 146 -4.34 14.04 1.69
CA PRO A 146 -3.27 14.21 2.66
C PRO A 146 -3.77 13.87 4.06
N PRO A 147 -2.98 13.17 4.90
CA PRO A 147 -3.35 12.96 6.30
C PRO A 147 -3.54 14.32 6.96
N GLU A 148 -4.65 14.48 7.68
CA GLU A 148 -4.86 15.69 8.48
C GLU A 148 -3.71 15.84 9.48
N PRO A 149 -3.18 17.07 9.68
CA PRO A 149 -2.18 17.29 10.71
C PRO A 149 -2.79 16.88 12.05
N ILE A 150 -2.18 15.89 12.70
CA ILE A 150 -2.58 15.45 14.04
C ILE A 150 -2.29 16.62 14.98
N ASN A 151 -3.32 17.42 15.31
CA ASN A 151 -3.28 18.44 16.36
C ASN A 151 -3.51 17.80 17.74
N ASP A 152 -2.96 16.61 17.98
CA ASP A 152 -2.86 16.14 19.35
C ASP A 152 -1.65 16.82 19.99
N PRO A 153 -1.82 17.56 21.09
CA PRO A 153 -0.70 18.04 21.86
C PRO A 153 0.10 16.80 22.30
N LEU A 154 1.35 16.74 21.84
CA LEU A 154 2.31 15.72 22.31
C LEU A 154 2.21 15.69 23.84
N PRO A 155 2.04 14.51 24.49
CA PRO A 155 2.22 14.44 25.92
C PRO A 155 3.63 14.92 26.22
N GLU A 156 3.72 15.93 27.09
CA GLU A 156 4.98 16.50 27.61
C GLU A 156 5.88 15.33 28.02
N VAL A 157 7.00 15.19 27.28
CA VAL A 157 8.06 14.25 27.67
C VAL A 157 8.66 14.83 28.93
N VAL A 158 8.25 14.33 30.08
CA VAL A 158 8.93 14.59 31.35
C VAL A 158 10.32 13.99 31.20
N GLU A 159 11.30 14.85 31.04
CA GLU A 159 12.72 14.55 30.98
C GLU A 159 13.15 14.00 32.35
N LEU A 160 13.14 12.68 32.48
CA LEU A 160 13.75 12.00 33.65
C LEU A 160 15.26 11.98 33.42
N GLU A 161 15.94 12.75 34.24
CA GLU A 161 17.41 12.81 34.32
C GLU A 161 18.03 11.40 34.38
N ALA A 162 19.04 11.17 33.54
CA ALA A 162 19.78 9.93 33.46
C ALA A 162 20.63 9.72 34.72
N PRO A 163 20.58 8.60 35.41
CA PRO A 163 21.58 8.25 36.39
C PRO A 163 22.84 7.69 35.71
N LYS A 164 23.97 8.15 36.18
CA LYS A 164 25.33 7.83 35.74
C LYS A 164 25.66 6.34 35.79
N VAL A 165 26.28 5.89 34.71
CA VAL A 165 26.75 4.54 34.43
C VAL A 165 27.77 4.09 35.51
N ALA A 166 27.51 2.93 36.10
CA ALA A 166 28.52 2.07 36.70
C ALA A 166 28.65 0.79 35.87
N VAL A 167 29.83 0.59 35.32
CA VAL A 167 30.23 -0.59 34.55
C VAL A 167 30.35 -1.78 35.50
N VAL A 168 29.54 -2.81 35.30
CA VAL A 168 29.76 -4.17 35.86
C VAL A 168 29.66 -5.19 34.73
N LYS A 169 30.75 -5.96 34.63
CA LYS A 169 30.95 -7.07 33.70
C LYS A 169 30.06 -8.27 33.99
N SER A 170 29.76 -8.94 32.89
CA SER A 170 29.50 -10.39 32.73
C SER A 170 28.32 -11.02 33.44
N GLU A 171 27.42 -11.60 32.71
CA GLU A 171 27.18 -13.03 32.52
C GLU A 171 25.91 -13.26 31.69
N LEU A 172 26.01 -14.13 30.69
CA LEU A 172 24.88 -14.61 29.91
C LEU A 172 23.95 -15.46 30.77
N PRO A 173 22.66 -15.16 30.89
CA PRO A 173 21.69 -16.12 31.39
C PRO A 173 21.09 -16.92 30.22
N LYS A 174 21.04 -18.24 30.47
CA LYS A 174 20.36 -19.27 29.65
C LYS A 174 18.87 -18.95 29.44
N PRO A 175 18.23 -19.50 28.42
CA PRO A 175 16.85 -19.17 28.06
C PRO A 175 15.87 -19.71 29.09
N SER A 176 15.18 -18.84 29.79
CA SER A 176 14.08 -19.21 30.68
C SER A 176 12.73 -18.74 30.15
N LYS A 177 11.87 -19.73 29.94
CA LYS A 177 10.38 -19.72 29.97
C LYS A 177 9.63 -18.59 29.29
N LEU A 178 8.82 -19.04 28.30
CA LEU A 178 7.62 -18.40 27.76
C LEU A 178 7.08 -17.25 28.63
N MET A 179 7.40 -16.05 28.23
CA MET A 179 6.54 -14.92 28.52
C MET A 179 5.39 -14.97 27.48
N SER A 180 4.17 -15.07 27.96
CA SER A 180 2.96 -14.94 27.15
C SER A 180 3.08 -13.65 26.36
N ALA A 181 3.32 -13.76 25.06
CA ALA A 181 3.45 -12.60 24.18
C ALA A 181 2.14 -11.80 24.26
N VAL A 182 2.22 -10.56 24.71
CA VAL A 182 1.09 -9.63 24.71
C VAL A 182 0.58 -9.52 23.27
N LYS A 183 -0.65 -9.96 23.01
CA LYS A 183 -1.28 -9.91 21.70
C LYS A 183 -1.46 -8.44 21.29
N LYS A 184 -0.77 -8.01 20.23
CA LYS A 184 -0.86 -6.65 19.69
C LYS A 184 -1.97 -6.59 18.64
N ARG A 185 -2.73 -5.49 18.64
CA ARG A 185 -3.86 -5.23 17.73
C ARG A 185 -3.55 -3.99 16.86
N PRO A 186 -2.74 -4.12 15.79
CA PRO A 186 -2.39 -2.99 14.93
C PRO A 186 -3.62 -2.48 14.16
N LYS A 187 -3.76 -1.15 14.05
CA LYS A 187 -4.90 -0.48 13.40
C LYS A 187 -5.02 -0.78 11.90
N PHE A 188 -3.90 -1.02 11.23
CA PHE A 188 -3.89 -1.29 9.78
C PHE A 188 -4.75 -2.50 9.37
N LEU A 189 -5.02 -3.44 10.29
CA LEU A 189 -5.87 -4.59 9.98
C LEU A 189 -7.35 -4.17 9.78
N ILE A 190 -7.82 -3.23 10.60
CA ILE A 190 -9.19 -2.66 10.47
C ILE A 190 -9.29 -1.86 9.18
N GLU A 191 -8.27 -1.04 8.88
CA GLU A 191 -8.19 -0.27 7.64
C GLU A 191 -8.20 -1.18 6.40
N ALA A 192 -7.45 -2.29 6.45
CA ALA A 192 -7.41 -3.27 5.37
C ALA A 192 -8.79 -3.92 5.14
N VAL A 193 -9.49 -4.30 6.20
CA VAL A 193 -10.85 -4.86 6.10
C VAL A 193 -11.83 -3.82 5.58
N ALA A 194 -11.78 -2.57 6.10
CA ALA A 194 -12.64 -1.50 5.63
C ALA A 194 -12.46 -1.22 4.13
N LEU A 195 -11.21 -1.13 3.68
CA LEU A 195 -10.87 -0.89 2.27
C LEU A 195 -11.36 -2.02 1.36
N LEU A 196 -11.12 -3.28 1.74
CA LEU A 196 -11.49 -4.44 0.94
C LEU A 196 -12.99 -4.72 0.93
N THR A 197 -13.73 -4.23 1.92
CA THR A 197 -15.20 -4.41 2.02
C THR A 197 -15.99 -3.28 1.36
N SER A 198 -15.34 -2.13 1.05
CA SER A 198 -16.02 -0.97 0.42
C SER A 198 -16.64 -1.29 -0.93
N ASP A 199 -16.00 -2.15 -1.72
CA ASP A 199 -16.44 -2.52 -3.07
C ASP A 199 -17.27 -3.81 -3.12
N THR A 200 -17.53 -4.45 -1.95
CA THR A 200 -18.31 -5.68 -1.90
C THR A 200 -19.75 -5.41 -1.48
N SER A 201 -20.71 -5.91 -2.27
CA SER A 201 -22.15 -5.75 -1.98
C SER A 201 -22.59 -6.33 -0.62
N GLU A 202 -21.84 -7.30 -0.08
CA GLU A 202 -22.14 -7.95 1.19
C GLU A 202 -21.36 -7.35 2.38
N GLY A 203 -20.44 -6.41 2.14
CA GLY A 203 -19.57 -5.84 3.18
C GLY A 203 -18.69 -6.87 3.88
N LYS A 204 -18.38 -8.00 3.22
CA LYS A 204 -17.57 -9.10 3.75
C LYS A 204 -16.60 -9.63 2.70
N ILE A 205 -15.44 -10.08 3.16
CA ILE A 205 -14.40 -10.67 2.31
C ILE A 205 -13.91 -11.99 2.91
N GLY A 206 -13.38 -12.87 2.05
CA GLY A 206 -12.73 -14.10 2.49
C GLY A 206 -11.43 -13.82 3.26
N LEU A 207 -11.20 -14.55 4.35
CA LEU A 207 -9.99 -14.41 5.16
C LEU A 207 -8.70 -14.66 4.36
N GLY A 208 -8.76 -15.51 3.32
CA GLY A 208 -7.65 -15.74 2.40
C GLY A 208 -7.28 -14.49 1.60
N LEU A 209 -8.29 -13.75 1.09
CA LEU A 209 -8.08 -12.49 0.36
C LEU A 209 -7.44 -11.44 1.27
N LEU A 210 -7.92 -11.31 2.52
CA LEU A 210 -7.30 -10.43 3.49
C LEU A 210 -5.83 -10.79 3.71
N GLY A 211 -5.51 -12.08 3.87
CA GLY A 211 -4.14 -12.55 4.03
C GLY A 211 -3.23 -12.24 2.84
N GLN A 212 -3.74 -12.38 1.62
CA GLN A 212 -3.02 -12.01 0.42
C GLN A 212 -2.77 -10.49 0.34
N TYR A 213 -3.79 -9.69 0.62
CA TYR A 213 -3.68 -8.24 0.65
C TYR A 213 -2.60 -7.78 1.66
N LEU A 214 -2.63 -8.30 2.89
CA LEU A 214 -1.66 -7.94 3.93
C LEU A 214 -0.22 -8.28 3.52
N LYS A 215 0.00 -9.44 2.89
CA LYS A 215 1.33 -9.84 2.38
C LYS A 215 1.79 -9.01 1.18
N ARG A 216 0.87 -8.52 0.33
CA ARG A 216 1.21 -7.62 -0.80
C ARG A 216 1.61 -6.23 -0.30
N THR A 217 0.92 -5.75 0.72
CA THR A 217 1.16 -4.43 1.33
C THR A 217 2.43 -4.43 2.19
N ASP A 218 2.62 -5.48 2.98
CA ASP A 218 3.79 -5.69 3.83
C ASP A 218 4.31 -7.14 3.65
N PRO A 219 5.36 -7.37 2.83
CA PRO A 219 5.95 -8.69 2.64
C PRO A 219 6.48 -9.33 3.94
N GLY A 220 6.82 -8.52 4.95
CA GLY A 220 7.25 -8.96 6.26
C GLY A 220 6.11 -9.35 7.21
N PHE A 221 4.85 -9.10 6.80
CA PHE A 221 3.70 -9.36 7.65
C PHE A 221 3.57 -10.85 8.03
N SER A 222 3.56 -11.10 9.34
CA SER A 222 3.19 -12.38 9.93
C SER A 222 2.40 -12.16 11.20
N PRO A 223 1.25 -12.83 11.41
CA PRO A 223 0.47 -12.74 12.66
C PRO A 223 1.31 -13.09 13.90
N THR A 224 2.34 -13.93 13.77
CA THR A 224 3.23 -14.33 14.86
C THR A 224 4.07 -13.19 15.42
N ILE A 225 4.43 -12.20 14.60
CA ILE A 225 5.13 -10.97 15.03
C ILE A 225 4.27 -10.17 16.03
N TYR A 226 2.95 -10.29 15.91
CA TYR A 226 1.97 -9.61 16.77
C TYR A 226 1.46 -10.50 17.90
N GLY A 227 2.08 -11.68 18.10
CA GLY A 227 1.74 -12.61 19.19
C GLY A 227 0.53 -13.50 18.93
N HIS A 228 0.12 -13.66 17.67
CA HIS A 228 -1.02 -14.50 17.28
C HIS A 228 -0.56 -15.78 16.58
N SER A 229 -1.29 -16.88 16.76
CA SER A 229 -0.97 -18.16 16.13
C SER A 229 -1.24 -18.20 14.62
N GLY A 230 -2.09 -17.29 14.12
CA GLY A 230 -2.44 -17.16 12.71
C GLY A 230 -3.39 -15.98 12.49
N LEU A 231 -3.70 -15.69 11.21
CA LEU A 231 -4.56 -14.56 10.84
C LEU A 231 -5.96 -14.69 11.44
N LEU A 232 -6.53 -15.88 11.48
CA LEU A 232 -7.84 -16.11 12.11
C LEU A 232 -7.82 -15.78 13.60
N ASP A 233 -6.77 -16.21 14.33
CA ASP A 233 -6.61 -15.91 15.76
C ASP A 233 -6.43 -14.41 15.98
N MET A 234 -5.69 -13.75 15.08
CA MET A 234 -5.48 -12.31 15.11
C MET A 234 -6.79 -11.54 14.92
N VAL A 235 -7.57 -11.85 13.88
CA VAL A 235 -8.84 -11.17 13.58
C VAL A 235 -9.87 -11.34 14.68
N LYS A 236 -9.93 -12.52 15.35
CA LYS A 236 -10.83 -12.78 16.49
C LYS A 236 -10.61 -11.85 17.68
N THR A 237 -9.45 -11.22 17.80
CA THR A 237 -9.16 -10.32 18.92
C THR A 237 -9.69 -8.90 18.71
N TYR A 238 -10.22 -8.58 17.53
CA TYR A 238 -10.75 -7.24 17.21
C TYR A 238 -12.27 -7.20 17.38
N GLU A 239 -12.75 -6.35 18.25
CA GLU A 239 -14.19 -6.13 18.52
C GLU A 239 -14.91 -5.46 17.34
N LEU A 240 -14.16 -4.68 16.53
CA LEU A 240 -14.68 -3.99 15.35
C LEU A 240 -14.78 -4.89 14.10
N LEU A 241 -14.36 -6.15 14.18
CA LEU A 241 -14.39 -7.09 13.08
C LEU A 241 -15.33 -8.26 13.37
N ALA A 242 -16.26 -8.52 12.44
CA ALA A 242 -17.18 -9.64 12.51
C ALA A 242 -16.65 -10.79 11.64
N LEU A 243 -16.50 -11.98 12.24
CA LEU A 243 -16.12 -13.22 11.55
C LEU A 243 -17.33 -14.11 11.37
N LYS A 244 -17.52 -14.64 10.15
CA LYS A 244 -18.55 -15.63 9.86
C LYS A 244 -17.94 -16.81 9.12
N LYS A 245 -18.30 -18.02 9.53
CA LYS A 245 -17.95 -19.24 8.81
C LYS A 245 -19.04 -19.51 7.75
N VAL A 246 -18.62 -19.64 6.49
CA VAL A 246 -19.52 -19.95 5.37
C VAL A 246 -19.21 -21.38 4.91
N GLU A 247 -20.25 -22.22 4.84
CA GLU A 247 -20.08 -23.60 4.37
C GLU A 247 -19.59 -23.61 2.91
N GLY A 248 -18.50 -24.33 2.65
CA GLY A 248 -17.87 -24.40 1.31
C GLY A 248 -16.91 -23.26 0.96
N ALA A 249 -16.99 -22.09 1.61
CA ALA A 249 -16.14 -20.92 1.29
C ALA A 249 -15.14 -20.55 2.39
N GLY A 250 -15.20 -21.19 3.57
CA GLY A 250 -14.28 -20.94 4.67
C GLY A 250 -14.70 -19.76 5.57
N TRP A 251 -13.73 -19.00 6.10
CA TRP A 251 -13.99 -17.87 6.97
C TRP A 251 -14.08 -16.57 6.19
N THR A 252 -15.10 -15.76 6.49
CA THR A 252 -15.27 -14.40 5.99
C THR A 252 -15.15 -13.39 7.13
N VAL A 253 -14.65 -12.20 6.83
CA VAL A 253 -14.48 -11.08 7.76
C VAL A 253 -15.13 -9.83 7.18
N GLY A 254 -15.73 -9.02 8.02
CA GLY A 254 -16.31 -7.71 7.70
C GLY A 254 -16.23 -6.78 8.91
N LEU A 255 -16.65 -5.53 8.75
CA LEU A 255 -16.79 -4.61 9.87
C LEU A 255 -18.01 -5.02 10.71
N ALA A 256 -17.87 -4.93 12.03
CA ALA A 256 -19.00 -5.16 12.95
C ALA A 256 -20.04 -4.02 12.79
N PRO A 257 -21.35 -4.33 12.75
CA PRO A 257 -22.37 -3.30 12.70
C PRO A 257 -22.33 -2.44 13.97
N LYS A 258 -22.48 -1.10 13.79
CA LYS A 258 -22.41 -0.13 14.89
C LYS A 258 -23.42 -0.32 16.03
N ASN A 259 -24.41 -1.20 15.87
CA ASN A 259 -25.51 -1.38 16.83
C ASN A 259 -25.24 -2.39 17.96
N GLU A 260 -24.09 -3.08 17.97
CA GLU A 260 -23.76 -4.05 19.05
C GLU A 260 -22.82 -3.49 20.12
N LEU A 261 -22.42 -2.21 20.02
CA LEU A 261 -21.51 -1.56 20.99
C LEU A 261 -22.23 -0.81 22.12
N SER A 262 -23.55 -0.97 22.29
CA SER A 262 -24.36 -0.21 23.24
C SER A 262 -24.99 -1.04 24.36
N GLU A 263 -24.55 -2.24 24.60
CA GLU A 263 -24.98 -3.02 25.79
C GLU A 263 -23.80 -3.81 26.38
N VAL A 264 -22.98 -3.19 27.20
CA VAL A 264 -22.41 -3.77 28.44
C VAL A 264 -22.02 -2.61 29.37
#